data_bf8450eff1af843cb69e8fb644bd630d
#
_entry.id   bf8450eff1af843cb69e8fb644bd630d
#
_cell.length_a   1.000
_cell.length_b   1.000
_cell.length_c   1.000
_cell.angle_alpha   90.00
_cell.angle_beta   90.00
_cell.angle_gamma   90.00
#
_symmetry.space_group_name_H-M   'P 1'
#
loop_
_entity.id
_entity.type
_entity.pdbx_description
1 polymer ?
#
loop_
_entity_poly.entity_id
_entity_poly.type
_entity_poly.pdbx_seq_one_letter_code
_entity_poly.pdbx_strand_id
1 'polypeptide(L)'
;AKDVLQPLTATSFTFSTEGSTEGVLSAAELWTKDRGVMAPARKLGEVTSIGKTFTVTLSSPYTLMDGDNAFVLYYDIAETAQTGGQVDASLVSVLLSGKEENPSETAVPGSRPIQNTIHSLEGHNTYKIYGEWKFLPTMTFNKYAGGRVDQMTTLLPSKAGEVVELDFEYFKVYYGKASYQPKAKFIVYNGATASGTPLWSANLGNHDVGPKVLRSTSADGALTIVFNPNETSSSYTEKGWSASVRSVTPKSMTLAKAIGFQASTEAIPTGSVKQAILGLELQTEGFLTPLTLDKLSINLKGSEGHLARVALYATADKREFSANDLVAEASAPLGSTITLTPNESRQLAEGTSYYYIAYDPKSDAPAGITYDASFTELIASGATYTI
;
A
#
# COMPACT_ATOMS: atom_id res chain seq x y z
N ALA A 1 2.06 -4.82 -49.03
CA ALA A 1 2.74 -4.74 -50.32
C ALA A 1 1.82 -5.21 -51.44
N LYS A 2 1.97 -4.64 -52.59
CA LYS A 2 1.28 -5.09 -53.85
C LYS A 2 2.38 -5.34 -54.88
N ASP A 3 2.34 -6.48 -55.53
CA ASP A 3 3.26 -6.91 -56.56
C ASP A 3 4.43 -7.75 -56.07
N VAL A 4 4.68 -8.86 -56.76
CA VAL A 4 5.69 -9.86 -56.36
C VAL A 4 6.96 -9.84 -57.22
N LEU A 5 6.97 -9.04 -58.31
CA LEU A 5 8.10 -9.02 -59.24
C LEU A 5 9.37 -8.35 -58.66
N GLN A 6 9.18 -7.38 -57.75
CA GLN A 6 10.26 -6.75 -57.01
C GLN A 6 9.82 -6.54 -55.56
N PRO A 7 9.90 -7.55 -54.70
CA PRO A 7 9.46 -7.41 -53.30
C PRO A 7 10.29 -6.37 -52.60
N LEU A 8 9.62 -5.53 -51.79
CA LEU A 8 10.27 -4.54 -50.95
C LEU A 8 10.93 -5.21 -49.74
N THR A 9 12.05 -4.67 -49.30
CA THR A 9 12.81 -5.20 -48.18
C THR A 9 12.87 -4.15 -47.10
N ALA A 10 12.36 -4.45 -45.90
CA ALA A 10 12.48 -3.63 -44.73
C ALA A 10 13.81 -3.88 -44.02
N THR A 11 14.49 -2.81 -43.58
CA THR A 11 15.79 -2.89 -42.87
C THR A 11 15.78 -2.19 -41.53
N SER A 12 14.88 -1.22 -41.29
CA SER A 12 14.72 -0.57 -39.99
C SER A 12 13.34 0.06 -39.85
N PHE A 13 12.93 0.28 -38.60
CA PHE A 13 11.72 0.96 -38.21
C PHE A 13 12.04 2.00 -37.15
N THR A 14 11.58 3.22 -37.35
CA THR A 14 11.77 4.34 -36.41
C THR A 14 10.46 4.64 -35.71
N PHE A 15 10.52 4.72 -34.38
CA PHE A 15 9.38 4.96 -33.51
C PHE A 15 9.57 6.21 -32.66
N SER A 16 8.46 6.85 -32.29
CA SER A 16 8.39 7.88 -31.26
C SER A 16 7.80 7.32 -29.99
N THR A 17 8.31 7.75 -28.83
CA THR A 17 7.74 7.49 -27.51
C THR A 17 6.92 8.66 -26.99
N GLU A 18 6.53 9.57 -27.85
CA GLU A 18 5.65 10.70 -27.49
C GLU A 18 4.36 10.15 -26.85
N GLY A 19 4.00 10.67 -25.67
CA GLY A 19 2.93 10.11 -24.84
C GLY A 19 3.40 9.15 -23.75
N SER A 20 4.62 8.62 -23.84
CA SER A 20 5.22 7.83 -22.76
C SER A 20 5.83 8.72 -21.67
N THR A 21 5.71 8.27 -20.41
CA THR A 21 6.44 8.87 -19.30
C THR A 21 7.94 8.63 -19.47
N GLU A 22 8.75 9.64 -19.23
CA GLU A 22 10.21 9.53 -19.35
C GLU A 22 10.80 8.51 -18.39
N GLY A 23 11.72 7.68 -18.88
CA GLY A 23 12.44 6.68 -18.08
C GLY A 23 11.66 5.41 -17.75
N VAL A 24 10.44 5.23 -18.26
CA VAL A 24 9.66 4.01 -18.01
C VAL A 24 10.02 2.84 -18.93
N LEU A 25 10.75 3.08 -20.02
CA LEU A 25 11.14 2.09 -21.00
C LEU A 25 12.63 1.77 -20.88
N SER A 26 12.99 0.48 -20.85
CA SER A 26 14.39 0.01 -20.79
C SER A 26 14.88 -0.58 -22.12
N ALA A 27 13.98 -1.22 -22.88
CA ALA A 27 14.30 -1.79 -24.20
C ALA A 27 13.04 -1.87 -25.07
N ALA A 28 13.26 -2.09 -26.37
CA ALA A 28 12.20 -2.36 -27.32
C ALA A 28 12.62 -3.47 -28.29
N GLU A 29 11.68 -4.35 -28.62
CA GLU A 29 11.84 -5.45 -29.55
C GLU A 29 10.81 -5.36 -30.67
N LEU A 30 11.23 -5.53 -31.92
CA LEU A 30 10.35 -5.64 -33.06
C LEU A 30 10.20 -7.09 -33.50
N TRP A 31 8.98 -7.53 -33.63
CA TRP A 31 8.60 -8.90 -34.01
C TRP A 31 7.70 -8.90 -35.23
N THR A 32 7.68 -9.99 -35.97
CA THR A 32 6.71 -10.25 -37.02
C THR A 32 5.99 -11.56 -36.77
N LYS A 33 4.75 -11.64 -37.28
CA LYS A 33 3.95 -12.86 -37.31
C LYS A 33 3.56 -13.12 -38.73
N ASP A 34 4.10 -14.16 -39.34
CA ASP A 34 3.82 -14.53 -40.71
C ASP A 34 2.34 -14.93 -40.89
N ARG A 35 1.71 -14.44 -41.95
CA ARG A 35 0.30 -14.66 -42.23
C ARG A 35 0.01 -16.13 -42.53
N GLY A 36 -1.04 -16.69 -41.93
CA GLY A 36 -1.62 -17.98 -42.33
C GLY A 36 -0.88 -19.22 -41.85
N VAL A 37 0.22 -19.10 -41.17
CA VAL A 37 0.95 -20.22 -40.58
C VAL A 37 0.87 -20.08 -39.07
N MET A 38 0.63 -21.17 -38.33
CA MET A 38 0.85 -21.23 -36.88
C MET A 38 2.39 -21.18 -36.56
N ALA A 39 3.11 -20.34 -37.31
CA ALA A 39 4.51 -20.12 -37.05
C ALA A 39 4.65 -19.25 -35.79
N PRO A 40 5.60 -19.54 -34.88
CA PRO A 40 5.88 -18.68 -33.74
C PRO A 40 6.28 -17.30 -34.25
N ALA A 41 5.84 -16.24 -33.54
CA ALA A 41 6.30 -14.88 -33.79
C ALA A 41 7.85 -14.87 -33.77
N ARG A 42 8.45 -14.14 -34.72
CA ARG A 42 9.92 -14.09 -34.89
C ARG A 42 10.40 -12.69 -34.56
N LYS A 43 11.41 -12.61 -33.68
CA LYS A 43 12.11 -11.36 -33.39
C LYS A 43 12.93 -10.93 -34.60
N LEU A 44 12.77 -9.68 -34.98
CA LEU A 44 13.46 -9.04 -36.11
C LEU A 44 14.64 -8.16 -35.67
N GLY A 45 14.50 -7.49 -34.54
CA GLY A 45 15.54 -6.62 -34.00
C GLY A 45 15.18 -6.14 -32.59
N GLU A 46 16.14 -5.49 -31.94
CA GLU A 46 16.01 -4.94 -30.60
C GLU A 46 16.82 -3.66 -30.45
N VAL A 47 16.47 -2.85 -29.44
CA VAL A 47 17.21 -1.67 -29.02
C VAL A 47 17.10 -1.54 -27.50
N THR A 48 18.22 -1.23 -26.83
CA THR A 48 18.32 -1.10 -25.37
C THR A 48 18.52 0.34 -24.90
N SER A 49 18.53 1.30 -25.83
CA SER A 49 18.61 2.73 -25.52
C SER A 49 17.39 3.44 -26.13
N ILE A 50 16.39 3.68 -25.29
CA ILE A 50 15.12 4.29 -25.68
C ILE A 50 15.18 5.77 -25.36
N GLY A 51 15.12 6.62 -26.42
CA GLY A 51 14.95 8.06 -26.31
C GLY A 51 13.53 8.46 -26.75
N LYS A 52 13.29 9.77 -26.93
CA LYS A 52 12.02 10.28 -27.48
C LYS A 52 11.73 9.72 -28.88
N THR A 53 12.77 9.39 -29.61
CA THR A 53 12.73 8.68 -30.90
C THR A 53 13.83 7.63 -30.88
N PHE A 54 13.57 6.45 -31.37
CA PHE A 54 14.51 5.35 -31.47
C PHE A 54 14.28 4.54 -32.77
N THR A 55 15.33 3.89 -33.25
CA THR A 55 15.26 3.07 -34.46
C THR A 55 15.63 1.63 -34.13
N VAL A 56 14.75 0.69 -34.46
CA VAL A 56 15.04 -0.73 -34.44
C VAL A 56 15.61 -1.14 -35.79
N THR A 57 16.90 -1.40 -35.85
CA THR A 57 17.55 -1.98 -37.02
C THR A 57 17.32 -3.49 -37.02
N LEU A 58 16.88 -4.03 -38.14
CA LEU A 58 16.62 -5.47 -38.24
C LEU A 58 17.94 -6.26 -38.29
N SER A 59 17.98 -7.39 -37.56
CA SER A 59 19.14 -8.31 -37.55
C SER A 59 19.46 -8.88 -38.96
N SER A 60 18.43 -8.97 -39.79
CA SER A 60 18.54 -9.26 -41.23
C SER A 60 17.39 -8.58 -41.96
N PRO A 61 17.59 -8.13 -43.21
CA PRO A 61 16.53 -7.55 -44.02
C PRO A 61 15.31 -8.45 -44.10
N TYR A 62 14.13 -7.88 -43.93
CA TYR A 62 12.84 -8.59 -44.00
C TYR A 62 12.17 -8.30 -45.34
N THR A 63 12.02 -9.31 -46.19
CA THR A 63 11.32 -9.21 -47.47
C THR A 63 9.81 -9.20 -47.21
N LEU A 64 9.13 -8.14 -47.63
CA LEU A 64 7.69 -8.03 -47.50
C LEU A 64 6.98 -9.05 -48.42
N MET A 65 5.97 -9.73 -47.91
CA MET A 65 5.09 -10.60 -48.64
C MET A 65 3.99 -9.76 -49.35
N ASP A 66 3.42 -10.29 -50.42
CA ASP A 66 2.24 -9.67 -51.02
C ASP A 66 1.08 -9.61 -50.02
N GLY A 67 0.37 -8.49 -50.02
CA GLY A 67 -0.70 -8.20 -49.05
C GLY A 67 -0.18 -7.58 -47.76
N ASP A 68 -0.83 -7.94 -46.63
CA ASP A 68 -0.54 -7.33 -45.34
C ASP A 68 0.64 -8.05 -44.68
N ASN A 69 1.53 -7.25 -44.09
CA ASN A 69 2.64 -7.70 -43.26
C ASN A 69 2.45 -7.10 -41.86
N ALA A 70 2.37 -7.95 -40.84
CA ALA A 70 2.13 -7.53 -39.46
C ALA A 70 3.44 -7.46 -38.69
N PHE A 71 3.68 -6.34 -38.07
CA PHE A 71 4.78 -6.09 -37.15
C PHE A 71 4.25 -5.70 -35.77
N VAL A 72 4.92 -6.16 -34.72
CA VAL A 72 4.53 -5.89 -33.33
C VAL A 72 5.74 -5.36 -32.60
N LEU A 73 5.57 -4.19 -31.98
CA LEU A 73 6.57 -3.61 -31.08
C LEU A 73 6.26 -4.04 -29.65
N TYR A 74 7.22 -4.63 -28.98
CA TYR A 74 7.19 -4.92 -27.55
C TYR A 74 8.15 -3.99 -26.81
N TYR A 75 7.75 -3.53 -25.65
CA TYR A 75 8.59 -2.78 -24.74
C TYR A 75 8.93 -3.59 -23.49
N ASP A 76 10.19 -3.48 -23.07
CA ASP A 76 10.58 -3.83 -21.71
C ASP A 76 10.41 -2.61 -20.82
N ILE A 77 9.64 -2.79 -19.75
CA ILE A 77 9.40 -1.74 -18.77
C ILE A 77 10.59 -1.67 -17.82
N ALA A 78 11.09 -0.47 -17.57
CA ALA A 78 12.17 -0.26 -16.62
C ALA A 78 11.77 -0.72 -15.20
N GLU A 79 12.67 -1.38 -14.47
CA GLU A 79 12.41 -1.81 -13.10
C GLU A 79 12.00 -0.66 -12.17
N THR A 80 12.47 0.56 -12.45
CA THR A 80 12.16 1.77 -11.69
C THR A 80 10.88 2.47 -12.09
N ALA A 81 10.16 1.96 -13.09
CA ALA A 81 8.90 2.55 -13.56
C ALA A 81 7.85 2.55 -12.45
N GLN A 82 7.12 3.68 -12.33
CA GLN A 82 6.13 3.87 -11.28
C GLN A 82 4.72 3.60 -11.78
N THR A 83 3.84 3.13 -10.89
CA THR A 83 2.40 3.04 -11.16
C THR A 83 1.85 4.40 -11.59
N GLY A 84 1.03 4.41 -12.66
CA GLY A 84 0.48 5.62 -13.25
C GLY A 84 1.32 6.20 -14.40
N GLY A 85 2.57 5.75 -14.57
CA GLY A 85 3.34 6.03 -15.78
C GLY A 85 2.59 5.55 -17.02
N GLN A 86 2.78 6.23 -18.15
CA GLN A 86 2.14 5.88 -19.42
C GLN A 86 3.16 5.29 -20.39
N VAL A 87 2.73 4.36 -21.21
CA VAL A 87 3.51 3.79 -22.31
C VAL A 87 2.73 3.98 -23.59
N ASP A 88 3.36 4.61 -24.56
CA ASP A 88 2.81 4.87 -25.89
C ASP A 88 3.86 4.66 -26.97
N ALA A 89 3.42 4.47 -28.22
CA ALA A 89 4.29 4.31 -29.37
C ALA A 89 3.62 4.82 -30.65
N SER A 90 4.36 5.54 -31.46
CA SER A 90 3.96 5.89 -32.82
C SER A 90 5.05 5.46 -33.79
N LEU A 91 4.68 4.88 -34.92
CA LEU A 91 5.60 4.60 -36.02
C LEU A 91 5.92 5.93 -36.74
N VAL A 92 7.18 6.28 -36.84
CA VAL A 92 7.61 7.50 -37.55
C VAL A 92 7.95 7.18 -38.99
N SER A 93 8.77 6.17 -39.23
CA SER A 93 9.16 5.78 -40.59
C SER A 93 9.65 4.31 -40.66
N VAL A 94 9.67 3.79 -41.86
CA VAL A 94 10.23 2.47 -42.20
C VAL A 94 11.21 2.65 -43.36
N LEU A 95 12.40 2.07 -43.29
CA LEU A 95 13.35 2.04 -44.40
C LEU A 95 13.07 0.81 -45.27
N LEU A 96 12.48 1.06 -46.46
CA LEU A 96 12.09 0.05 -47.41
C LEU A 96 12.96 0.13 -48.68
N SER A 97 13.74 -0.91 -48.98
CA SER A 97 14.61 -0.98 -50.17
C SER A 97 15.47 0.28 -50.36
N GLY A 98 16.00 0.82 -49.22
CA GLY A 98 16.85 2.01 -49.21
C GLY A 98 16.11 3.36 -49.26
N LYS A 99 14.76 3.36 -49.28
CA LYS A 99 13.94 4.56 -49.26
C LYS A 99 13.18 4.64 -47.91
N GLU A 100 13.15 5.80 -47.31
CA GLU A 100 12.36 6.06 -46.10
C GLU A 100 10.89 6.31 -46.50
N GLU A 101 10.00 5.56 -45.91
CA GLU A 101 8.56 5.66 -46.11
C GLU A 101 7.88 5.98 -44.76
N ASN A 102 7.00 6.98 -44.80
CA ASN A 102 6.24 7.38 -43.64
C ASN A 102 4.89 6.66 -43.61
N PRO A 103 4.36 6.30 -42.41
CA PRO A 103 3.05 5.73 -42.29
C PRO A 103 1.97 6.75 -42.71
N SER A 104 0.88 6.26 -43.28
CA SER A 104 -0.27 7.10 -43.60
C SER A 104 -1.04 7.59 -42.36
N GLU A 105 -0.85 6.93 -41.24
CA GLU A 105 -1.43 7.26 -39.94
C GLU A 105 -0.34 7.22 -38.89
N THR A 106 0.00 8.35 -38.31
CA THR A 106 1.09 8.50 -37.33
C THR A 106 0.59 8.56 -35.88
N ALA A 107 -0.65 9.01 -35.69
CA ALA A 107 -1.25 9.18 -34.36
C ALA A 107 -2.31 8.10 -34.11
N VAL A 108 -1.85 6.91 -33.78
CA VAL A 108 -2.75 5.86 -33.30
C VAL A 108 -3.16 6.19 -31.87
N PRO A 109 -4.44 6.42 -31.58
CA PRO A 109 -4.87 6.83 -30.26
C PRO A 109 -4.73 5.69 -29.24
N GLY A 110 -4.32 6.01 -28.04
CA GLY A 110 -4.28 5.13 -26.87
C GLY A 110 -2.88 4.98 -26.28
N SER A 111 -2.84 5.05 -24.97
CA SER A 111 -1.66 4.72 -24.17
C SER A 111 -1.99 3.62 -23.19
N ARG A 112 -0.97 2.93 -22.66
CA ARG A 112 -1.13 1.89 -21.65
C ARG A 112 -0.55 2.38 -20.32
N PRO A 113 -1.37 2.45 -19.24
CA PRO A 113 -0.85 2.80 -17.92
C PRO A 113 0.00 1.66 -17.37
N ILE A 114 1.08 2.03 -16.69
CA ILE A 114 1.88 1.10 -15.90
C ILE A 114 1.15 0.85 -14.59
N GLN A 115 0.97 -0.42 -14.27
CA GLN A 115 0.48 -0.89 -12.99
C GLN A 115 1.50 -1.84 -12.38
N ASN A 116 2.09 -1.44 -11.27
CA ASN A 116 2.96 -2.30 -10.48
C ASN A 116 2.07 -3.19 -9.61
N THR A 117 1.70 -4.35 -10.13
CA THR A 117 0.80 -5.29 -9.46
C THR A 117 1.37 -6.70 -9.47
N ILE A 118 1.43 -7.31 -8.29
CA ILE A 118 1.80 -8.71 -8.11
C ILE A 118 0.50 -9.52 -8.13
N HIS A 119 0.31 -10.34 -9.15
CA HIS A 119 -0.86 -11.20 -9.30
C HIS A 119 -0.57 -12.67 -9.05
N SER A 120 0.66 -13.12 -9.29
CA SER A 120 1.02 -14.53 -9.18
C SER A 120 1.69 -14.82 -7.85
N LEU A 121 1.23 -15.89 -7.23
CA LEU A 121 1.91 -16.54 -6.09
C LEU A 121 2.52 -17.88 -6.50
N GLU A 122 2.46 -18.25 -7.79
CA GLU A 122 2.97 -19.54 -8.24
C GLU A 122 4.50 -19.61 -8.17
N GLY A 123 5.01 -20.69 -7.59
CA GLY A 123 6.44 -20.94 -7.49
C GLY A 123 7.17 -20.07 -6.46
N HIS A 124 8.39 -19.72 -6.76
CA HIS A 124 9.25 -18.86 -5.95
C HIS A 124 9.60 -17.61 -6.75
N ASN A 125 9.05 -16.49 -6.36
CA ASN A 125 9.22 -15.21 -7.04
C ASN A 125 9.95 -14.21 -6.15
N THR A 126 10.74 -13.34 -6.77
CA THR A 126 11.41 -12.23 -6.07
C THR A 126 11.11 -10.94 -6.82
N TYR A 127 10.65 -9.93 -6.09
CA TYR A 127 10.34 -8.61 -6.62
C TYR A 127 11.11 -7.54 -5.87
N LYS A 128 11.72 -6.63 -6.60
CA LYS A 128 12.33 -5.42 -6.05
C LYS A 128 11.33 -4.28 -6.14
N ILE A 129 10.97 -3.70 -5.01
CA ILE A 129 9.83 -2.79 -4.88
C ILE A 129 10.30 -1.34 -5.10
N TYR A 130 9.93 -0.77 -6.23
CA TYR A 130 10.13 0.64 -6.56
C TYR A 130 8.78 1.37 -6.51
N GLY A 131 8.69 2.41 -5.67
CA GLY A 131 7.44 3.12 -5.46
C GLY A 131 6.37 2.30 -4.74
N GLU A 132 5.12 2.47 -5.13
CA GLU A 132 3.99 1.73 -4.57
C GLU A 132 3.50 0.66 -5.55
N TRP A 133 3.38 -0.56 -5.06
CA TRP A 133 2.85 -1.72 -5.77
C TRP A 133 1.55 -2.17 -5.11
N LYS A 134 0.69 -2.83 -5.88
CA LYS A 134 -0.45 -3.59 -5.35
C LYS A 134 -0.13 -5.07 -5.38
N PHE A 135 -0.36 -5.74 -4.27
CA PHE A 135 -0.31 -7.18 -4.19
C PHE A 135 -1.75 -7.70 -4.15
N LEU A 136 -2.22 -8.13 -5.31
CA LEU A 136 -3.56 -8.66 -5.54
C LEU A 136 -3.42 -10.10 -6.03
N PRO A 137 -3.20 -11.09 -5.16
CA PRO A 137 -3.15 -12.46 -5.61
C PRO A 137 -4.47 -12.78 -6.29
N THR A 138 -4.39 -13.19 -7.55
CA THR A 138 -5.57 -13.60 -8.30
C THR A 138 -6.11 -14.88 -7.70
N MET A 139 -6.99 -14.74 -6.74
CA MET A 139 -7.81 -15.81 -6.21
C MET A 139 -8.93 -16.09 -7.22
N THR A 140 -8.56 -16.49 -8.44
CA THR A 140 -9.57 -17.07 -9.34
C THR A 140 -9.95 -18.43 -8.78
N PHE A 141 -11.18 -18.53 -8.40
CA PHE A 141 -11.89 -19.59 -7.71
C PHE A 141 -11.70 -21.03 -8.23
N ASN A 142 -10.91 -21.24 -9.24
CA ASN A 142 -10.93 -22.53 -9.92
C ASN A 142 -9.59 -23.25 -10.04
N LYS A 143 -8.55 -22.78 -9.53
CA LYS A 143 -7.29 -23.54 -9.48
C LYS A 143 -6.17 -22.63 -8.97
N TYR A 144 -5.84 -22.71 -7.72
CA TYR A 144 -4.43 -22.61 -7.43
C TYR A 144 -3.76 -23.80 -8.14
N ALA A 145 -3.17 -23.54 -9.29
CA ALA A 145 -2.27 -24.48 -9.91
C ALA A 145 -1.13 -24.73 -8.91
N GLY A 146 -1.04 -25.93 -8.37
CA GLY A 146 -0.06 -26.24 -7.33
C GLY A 146 -0.65 -26.85 -6.06
N GLY A 147 -1.96 -26.78 -5.86
CA GLY A 147 -2.74 -27.54 -4.89
C GLY A 147 -2.32 -27.44 -3.43
N ARG A 148 -1.27 -28.13 -3.02
CA ARG A 148 -0.83 -28.24 -1.63
C ARG A 148 0.65 -27.88 -1.44
N VAL A 149 1.21 -27.10 -2.35
CA VAL A 149 2.62 -26.70 -2.32
C VAL A 149 2.74 -25.29 -1.80
N ASP A 150 3.73 -25.04 -0.95
CA ASP A 150 4.07 -23.70 -0.50
C ASP A 150 4.52 -22.85 -1.72
N GLN A 151 3.85 -21.73 -1.90
CA GLN A 151 4.25 -20.68 -2.83
C GLN A 151 5.02 -19.62 -2.05
N MET A 152 6.07 -19.08 -2.62
CA MET A 152 6.94 -18.15 -1.91
C MET A 152 7.16 -16.88 -2.74
N THR A 153 6.93 -15.75 -2.12
CA THR A 153 7.19 -14.44 -2.71
C THR A 153 8.11 -13.64 -1.79
N THR A 154 9.28 -13.29 -2.30
CA THR A 154 10.24 -12.42 -1.62
C THR A 154 10.14 -11.02 -2.17
N LEU A 155 9.99 -10.05 -1.29
CA LEU A 155 9.89 -8.63 -1.57
C LEU A 155 11.16 -7.96 -1.05
N LEU A 156 11.90 -7.32 -1.95
CA LEU A 156 13.15 -6.63 -1.63
C LEU A 156 12.92 -5.11 -1.66
N PRO A 157 13.55 -4.33 -0.77
CA PRO A 157 13.47 -2.88 -0.83
C PRO A 157 14.16 -2.31 -2.08
N SER A 158 13.80 -1.10 -2.49
CA SER A 158 14.34 -0.44 -3.67
C SER A 158 15.84 -0.18 -3.56
N LYS A 159 16.33 0.12 -2.38
CA LYS A 159 17.75 0.38 -2.07
C LYS A 159 18.12 0.00 -0.65
N ALA A 160 19.41 -0.08 -0.39
CA ALA A 160 19.93 -0.35 0.95
C ALA A 160 19.48 0.72 1.96
N GLY A 161 19.14 0.27 3.16
CA GLY A 161 18.64 1.12 4.24
C GLY A 161 17.14 1.41 4.20
N GLU A 162 16.44 1.01 3.15
CA GLU A 162 14.98 0.95 3.12
C GLU A 162 14.46 -0.41 3.58
N VAL A 163 13.19 -0.45 3.94
CA VAL A 163 12.49 -1.67 4.33
C VAL A 163 11.20 -1.82 3.54
N VAL A 164 10.80 -3.06 3.29
CA VAL A 164 9.51 -3.36 2.68
C VAL A 164 8.41 -3.20 3.73
N GLU A 165 7.36 -2.53 3.31
CA GLU A 165 6.09 -2.36 4.03
C GLU A 165 4.97 -3.04 3.25
N LEU A 166 4.15 -3.82 3.95
CA LEU A 166 2.88 -4.38 3.49
C LEU A 166 1.76 -3.74 4.28
N ASP A 167 0.87 -3.01 3.61
CA ASP A 167 -0.34 -2.43 4.20
C ASP A 167 -1.56 -3.17 3.66
N PHE A 168 -2.19 -3.98 4.52
CA PHE A 168 -3.30 -4.84 4.14
C PHE A 168 -4.60 -4.05 4.09
N GLU A 169 -5.18 -3.95 2.91
CA GLU A 169 -6.50 -3.35 2.68
C GLU A 169 -7.62 -4.35 3.00
N TYR A 170 -7.34 -5.61 2.74
CA TYR A 170 -8.27 -6.71 2.94
C TYR A 170 -7.50 -8.00 3.22
N PHE A 171 -7.99 -8.80 4.17
CA PHE A 171 -7.43 -10.10 4.47
C PHE A 171 -8.52 -11.08 4.89
N LYS A 172 -8.64 -12.18 4.17
CA LYS A 172 -9.49 -13.31 4.54
C LYS A 172 -8.97 -14.58 3.89
N VAL A 173 -8.26 -15.39 4.65
CA VAL A 173 -7.77 -16.69 4.21
C VAL A 173 -8.54 -17.81 4.89
N TYR A 174 -8.80 -18.90 4.16
CA TYR A 174 -9.52 -20.03 4.70
C TYR A 174 -8.71 -20.77 5.76
N TYR A 175 -9.27 -20.99 6.92
CA TYR A 175 -8.59 -21.67 8.02
C TYR A 175 -9.26 -23.00 8.42
N GLY A 176 -10.22 -23.52 7.69
CA GLY A 176 -10.88 -24.77 8.01
C GLY A 176 -11.70 -24.75 9.32
N LYS A 177 -12.94 -25.16 9.25
CA LYS A 177 -13.84 -25.14 10.43
C LYS A 177 -13.71 -26.37 11.32
N ALA A 178 -13.07 -27.41 10.84
CA ALA A 178 -12.92 -28.68 11.57
C ALA A 178 -11.47 -29.14 11.59
N SER A 179 -11.10 -29.94 12.59
CA SER A 179 -9.73 -30.42 12.79
C SER A 179 -9.18 -31.26 11.64
N TYR A 180 -10.04 -31.84 10.83
CA TYR A 180 -9.70 -32.67 9.67
C TYR A 180 -9.69 -31.93 8.35
N GLN A 181 -10.11 -30.64 8.32
CA GLN A 181 -10.11 -29.85 7.09
C GLN A 181 -8.73 -29.21 6.87
N PRO A 182 -8.27 -29.16 5.60
CA PRO A 182 -7.05 -28.45 5.28
C PRO A 182 -7.18 -26.97 5.65
N LYS A 183 -6.09 -26.40 6.17
CA LYS A 183 -6.01 -25.00 6.57
C LYS A 183 -5.07 -24.29 5.61
N ALA A 184 -5.48 -23.15 5.08
CA ALA A 184 -4.58 -22.30 4.33
C ALA A 184 -3.42 -21.87 5.25
N LYS A 185 -2.22 -21.84 4.69
CA LYS A 185 -1.02 -21.34 5.34
C LYS A 185 -0.70 -19.98 4.76
N PHE A 186 -0.63 -18.97 5.59
CA PHE A 186 -0.14 -17.64 5.21
C PHE A 186 0.83 -17.18 6.30
N ILE A 187 2.08 -17.01 5.92
CA ILE A 187 3.16 -16.65 6.84
C ILE A 187 3.99 -15.55 6.19
N VAL A 188 4.32 -14.52 6.96
CA VAL A 188 5.27 -13.47 6.57
C VAL A 188 6.52 -13.60 7.43
N TYR A 189 7.65 -13.84 6.80
CA TYR A 189 8.96 -13.88 7.42
C TYR A 189 9.67 -12.54 7.28
N ASN A 190 10.49 -12.25 8.28
CA ASN A 190 11.31 -11.06 8.35
C ASN A 190 12.66 -11.33 7.66
N GLY A 191 12.86 -10.79 6.44
CA GLY A 191 14.05 -11.00 5.63
C GLY A 191 13.78 -11.68 4.29
N ALA A 192 14.86 -11.85 3.51
CA ALA A 192 14.81 -12.41 2.17
C ALA A 192 14.66 -13.94 2.13
N THR A 193 14.49 -14.61 3.26
CA THR A 193 14.33 -16.07 3.35
C THR A 193 13.15 -16.44 4.24
N ALA A 194 12.48 -17.54 3.88
CA ALA A 194 11.40 -18.12 4.68
C ALA A 194 11.97 -18.95 5.85
N SER A 195 12.70 -18.32 6.77
CA SER A 195 13.37 -18.99 7.89
C SER A 195 13.26 -18.21 9.19
N GLY A 196 13.45 -18.88 10.31
CA GLY A 196 13.37 -18.28 11.65
C GLY A 196 11.94 -18.06 12.15
N THR A 197 11.78 -17.15 13.12
CA THR A 197 10.48 -16.81 13.68
C THR A 197 9.70 -15.92 12.70
N PRO A 198 8.47 -16.29 12.32
CA PRO A 198 7.64 -15.45 11.47
C PRO A 198 7.37 -14.07 12.09
N LEU A 199 7.36 -13.05 11.27
CA LEU A 199 6.88 -11.72 11.66
C LEU A 199 5.36 -11.76 11.93
N TRP A 200 4.64 -12.51 11.12
CA TRP A 200 3.21 -12.74 11.28
C TRP A 200 2.76 -14.04 10.60
N SER A 201 1.73 -14.68 11.15
CA SER A 201 1.12 -15.86 10.54
C SER A 201 -0.38 -15.93 10.82
N ALA A 202 -1.15 -16.36 9.81
CA ALA A 202 -2.57 -16.64 9.99
C ALA A 202 -2.77 -17.87 10.91
N ASN A 203 -3.73 -17.76 11.82
CA ASN A 203 -4.14 -18.81 12.74
C ASN A 203 -5.66 -18.76 12.99
N LEU A 204 -6.19 -19.62 13.83
CA LEU A 204 -7.63 -19.71 14.09
C LEU A 204 -8.23 -18.39 14.62
N GLY A 205 -7.46 -17.55 15.28
CA GLY A 205 -7.93 -16.28 15.86
C GLY A 205 -7.86 -15.09 14.90
N ASN A 206 -7.10 -15.19 13.81
CA ASN A 206 -6.84 -14.04 12.93
C ASN A 206 -6.93 -14.35 11.43
N HIS A 207 -7.54 -15.46 11.02
CA HIS A 207 -7.62 -15.88 9.62
C HIS A 207 -8.48 -14.97 8.73
N ASP A 208 -9.34 -14.16 9.32
CA ASP A 208 -10.21 -13.17 8.69
C ASP A 208 -9.95 -11.74 9.19
N VAL A 209 -8.98 -11.57 10.07
CA VAL A 209 -8.52 -10.29 10.60
C VAL A 209 -7.01 -10.23 10.41
N GLY A 210 -6.58 -9.80 9.24
CA GLY A 210 -5.16 -9.67 8.92
C GLY A 210 -4.46 -8.59 9.74
N PRO A 211 -3.13 -8.54 9.69
CA PRO A 211 -2.38 -7.42 10.22
C PRO A 211 -2.74 -6.16 9.42
N LYS A 212 -2.73 -4.97 10.07
CA LYS A 212 -2.95 -3.73 9.32
C LYS A 212 -1.71 -3.43 8.47
N VAL A 213 -0.57 -3.31 9.11
CA VAL A 213 0.72 -3.01 8.47
C VAL A 213 1.78 -3.97 8.98
N LEU A 214 2.57 -4.54 8.08
CA LEU A 214 3.79 -5.28 8.39
C LEU A 214 4.99 -4.61 7.74
N ARG A 215 6.06 -4.42 8.51
CA ARG A 215 7.33 -3.87 8.03
C ARG A 215 8.47 -4.79 8.37
N SER A 216 9.42 -4.88 7.46
CA SER A 216 10.66 -5.58 7.77
C SER A 216 11.46 -4.84 8.84
N THR A 217 12.01 -5.61 9.75
CA THR A 217 13.02 -5.15 10.74
C THR A 217 14.36 -5.86 10.53
N SER A 218 14.47 -6.65 9.45
CA SER A 218 15.73 -7.33 9.09
C SER A 218 16.74 -6.36 8.50
N ALA A 219 18.01 -6.71 8.57
CA ALA A 219 19.09 -5.86 8.05
C ALA A 219 19.04 -5.69 6.52
N ASP A 220 18.46 -6.65 5.80
CA ASP A 220 18.26 -6.60 4.34
C ASP A 220 16.99 -5.85 3.93
N GLY A 221 16.15 -5.47 4.90
CA GLY A 221 14.90 -4.76 4.69
C GLY A 221 13.82 -5.57 3.94
N ALA A 222 14.02 -6.85 3.69
CA ALA A 222 13.14 -7.69 2.90
C ALA A 222 12.01 -8.31 3.72
N LEU A 223 10.94 -8.73 3.03
CA LEU A 223 9.89 -9.61 3.56
C LEU A 223 9.72 -10.82 2.65
N THR A 224 9.51 -11.99 3.23
CA THR A 224 9.17 -13.20 2.47
C THR A 224 7.81 -13.73 2.89
N ILE A 225 6.89 -13.84 1.94
CA ILE A 225 5.56 -14.39 2.15
C ILE A 225 5.57 -15.85 1.70
N VAL A 226 5.09 -16.73 2.56
CA VAL A 226 4.80 -18.13 2.23
C VAL A 226 3.29 -18.32 2.29
N PHE A 227 2.72 -18.70 1.16
CA PHE A 227 1.31 -18.98 1.04
C PHE A 227 1.07 -20.39 0.51
N ASN A 228 0.16 -21.12 1.16
CA ASN A 228 -0.32 -22.41 0.69
C ASN A 228 -1.84 -22.45 0.95
N PRO A 229 -2.66 -22.43 -0.11
CA PRO A 229 -4.11 -22.50 0.06
C PRO A 229 -4.54 -23.83 0.66
N ASN A 230 -3.72 -24.88 0.54
CA ASN A 230 -3.95 -26.24 1.01
C ASN A 230 -5.31 -26.81 0.56
N GLU A 231 -5.79 -26.41 -0.60
CA GLU A 231 -7.11 -26.71 -1.09
C GLU A 231 -7.10 -27.46 -2.42
N THR A 232 -8.01 -28.42 -2.55
CA THR A 232 -8.26 -29.19 -3.77
C THR A 232 -9.70 -29.05 -4.28
N SER A 233 -10.57 -28.30 -3.57
CA SER A 233 -12.00 -28.21 -3.86
C SER A 233 -12.42 -26.84 -4.37
N SER A 234 -13.22 -26.82 -5.44
CA SER A 234 -13.78 -25.62 -6.08
C SER A 234 -14.94 -24.96 -5.33
N SER A 235 -15.26 -25.40 -4.12
CA SER A 235 -16.49 -25.00 -3.42
C SER A 235 -16.32 -23.92 -2.34
N TYR A 236 -15.11 -23.39 -2.13
CA TYR A 236 -14.86 -22.37 -1.12
C TYR A 236 -14.59 -21.01 -1.76
N THR A 237 -15.41 -20.03 -1.37
CA THR A 237 -15.45 -18.68 -1.94
C THR A 237 -14.76 -17.64 -1.04
N GLU A 238 -13.65 -17.99 -0.39
CA GLU A 238 -12.93 -17.02 0.41
C GLU A 238 -12.21 -15.98 -0.47
N LYS A 239 -12.29 -14.71 -0.08
CA LYS A 239 -11.89 -13.60 -0.94
C LYS A 239 -10.37 -13.34 -1.01
N GLY A 240 -9.56 -14.07 -0.21
CA GLY A 240 -8.11 -13.89 -0.18
C GLY A 240 -7.66 -12.63 0.56
N TRP A 241 -6.73 -11.91 0.00
CA TRP A 241 -6.18 -10.72 0.61
C TRP A 241 -5.71 -9.73 -0.46
N SER A 242 -5.59 -8.46 -0.06
CA SER A 242 -4.95 -7.43 -0.86
C SER A 242 -4.10 -6.54 0.03
N ALA A 243 -2.97 -6.08 -0.49
CA ALA A 243 -2.08 -5.19 0.22
C ALA A 243 -1.43 -4.17 -0.74
N SER A 244 -1.21 -2.97 -0.24
CA SER A 244 -0.22 -2.08 -0.83
C SER A 244 1.18 -2.51 -0.37
N VAL A 245 2.14 -2.46 -1.28
CA VAL A 245 3.54 -2.82 -1.02
C VAL A 245 4.41 -1.62 -1.34
N ARG A 246 5.21 -1.18 -0.39
CA ARG A 246 6.11 -0.03 -0.57
C ARG A 246 7.51 -0.32 -0.05
N SER A 247 8.49 0.35 -0.62
CA SER A 247 9.83 0.47 -0.04
C SER A 247 9.90 1.80 0.70
N VAL A 248 10.12 1.76 2.01
CA VAL A 248 10.06 2.93 2.88
C VAL A 248 11.35 3.13 3.65
N THR A 249 11.76 4.37 3.81
CA THR A 249 12.93 4.71 4.63
C THR A 249 12.49 4.71 6.10
N PRO A 250 13.09 3.88 6.98
CA PRO A 250 12.82 3.90 8.41
C PRO A 250 13.15 5.27 9.01
N LYS A 251 12.20 5.85 9.74
CA LYS A 251 12.36 7.12 10.45
C LYS A 251 11.91 6.97 11.89
N SER A 252 12.63 7.58 12.83
CA SER A 252 12.16 7.72 14.20
C SER A 252 10.84 8.47 14.23
N MET A 253 9.94 8.05 15.12
CA MET A 253 8.65 8.71 15.23
C MET A 253 8.81 10.13 15.76
N THR A 254 8.08 11.04 15.16
CA THR A 254 7.95 12.44 15.60
C THR A 254 6.48 12.82 15.68
N LEU A 255 6.12 13.68 16.61
CA LEU A 255 4.78 14.28 16.64
C LEU A 255 4.78 15.49 15.70
N ALA A 256 4.10 15.37 14.57
CA ALA A 256 4.00 16.41 13.55
C ALA A 256 2.99 17.49 13.95
N LYS A 257 1.84 17.11 14.56
CA LYS A 257 0.79 18.03 15.01
C LYS A 257 0.07 17.49 16.24
N ALA A 258 -0.36 18.43 17.09
CA ALA A 258 -1.33 18.20 18.15
C ALA A 258 -2.41 19.27 18.04
N ILE A 259 -3.67 18.87 17.82
CA ILE A 259 -4.77 19.80 17.52
C ILE A 259 -5.92 19.51 18.48
N GLY A 260 -6.21 20.47 19.36
CA GLY A 260 -7.38 20.43 20.22
C GLY A 260 -8.66 20.84 19.45
N PHE A 261 -9.78 20.20 19.73
CA PHE A 261 -11.08 20.57 19.17
C PHE A 261 -12.20 20.34 20.18
N GLN A 262 -13.33 21.04 20.01
CA GLN A 262 -14.54 20.81 20.79
C GLN A 262 -15.18 19.49 20.38
N ALA A 263 -15.37 18.57 21.33
CA ALA A 263 -15.94 17.25 21.06
C ALA A 263 -17.49 17.31 20.89
N SER A 264 -18.16 18.08 21.77
CA SER A 264 -19.60 18.33 21.67
C SER A 264 -19.95 19.67 22.32
N THR A 265 -20.99 20.32 21.82
CA THR A 265 -21.64 21.52 22.40
C THR A 265 -23.05 21.25 22.88
N GLU A 266 -23.47 20.00 22.86
CA GLU A 266 -24.82 19.60 23.28
C GLU A 266 -24.97 19.71 24.80
N ALA A 267 -26.19 19.97 25.23
CA ALA A 267 -26.53 20.03 26.66
C ALA A 267 -26.30 18.67 27.33
N ILE A 268 -25.65 18.69 28.49
CA ILE A 268 -25.39 17.51 29.28
C ILE A 268 -26.56 17.19 30.18
N PRO A 269 -27.25 16.04 30.00
CA PRO A 269 -28.37 15.67 30.88
C PRO A 269 -27.93 15.45 32.33
N THR A 270 -28.71 15.81 33.30
CA THR A 270 -28.43 15.56 34.71
C THR A 270 -28.26 14.06 34.98
N GLY A 271 -27.21 13.71 35.70
CA GLY A 271 -26.86 12.32 36.03
C GLY A 271 -26.22 11.50 34.90
N SER A 272 -25.98 12.14 33.76
CA SER A 272 -25.19 11.48 32.68
C SER A 272 -23.71 11.35 33.06
N VAL A 273 -23.02 10.37 32.45
CA VAL A 273 -21.59 10.11 32.64
C VAL A 273 -20.88 10.02 31.30
N LYS A 274 -19.56 10.12 31.31
CA LYS A 274 -18.70 9.97 30.11
C LYS A 274 -19.08 10.93 28.98
N GLN A 275 -19.31 12.19 29.35
CA GLN A 275 -19.69 13.24 28.40
C GLN A 275 -18.43 13.83 27.77
N ALA A 276 -18.23 13.63 26.46
CA ALA A 276 -17.05 14.14 25.77
C ALA A 276 -17.10 15.67 25.65
N ILE A 277 -16.06 16.35 26.17
CA ILE A 277 -15.94 17.82 26.20
C ILE A 277 -14.91 18.27 25.16
N LEU A 278 -13.71 17.74 25.21
CA LEU A 278 -12.64 18.09 24.29
C LEU A 278 -12.14 16.85 23.54
N GLY A 279 -11.75 17.06 22.29
CA GLY A 279 -10.99 16.10 21.51
C GLY A 279 -9.57 16.61 21.23
N LEU A 280 -8.64 15.70 21.15
CA LEU A 280 -7.25 15.92 20.78
C LEU A 280 -6.90 15.00 19.60
N GLU A 281 -6.50 15.60 18.49
CA GLU A 281 -5.95 14.91 17.34
C GLU A 281 -4.42 14.98 17.40
N LEU A 282 -3.78 13.82 17.36
CA LEU A 282 -2.33 13.69 17.28
C LEU A 282 -1.95 13.13 15.91
N GLN A 283 -1.08 13.81 15.19
CA GLN A 283 -0.52 13.35 13.92
C GLN A 283 0.96 13.04 14.10
N THR A 284 1.33 11.78 13.90
CA THR A 284 2.72 11.30 14.02
C THR A 284 3.24 10.85 12.67
N GLU A 285 4.54 10.99 12.47
CA GLU A 285 5.27 10.50 11.30
C GLU A 285 6.45 9.63 11.73
N GLY A 286 6.72 8.56 10.98
CA GLY A 286 7.76 7.59 11.28
C GLY A 286 7.28 6.49 12.22
N PHE A 287 8.01 5.38 12.21
CA PHE A 287 7.59 4.15 12.92
C PHE A 287 8.68 3.53 13.79
N LEU A 288 9.92 4.03 13.69
CA LEU A 288 10.99 3.61 14.61
C LEU A 288 10.86 4.38 15.91
N THR A 289 11.12 3.71 17.02
CA THR A 289 11.10 4.30 18.35
C THR A 289 9.79 5.06 18.60
N PRO A 290 8.65 4.35 18.70
CA PRO A 290 7.35 5.00 18.91
C PRO A 290 7.37 5.93 20.12
N LEU A 291 6.76 7.11 19.98
CA LEU A 291 6.59 8.04 21.09
C LEU A 291 5.62 7.45 22.12
N THR A 292 5.88 7.72 23.40
CA THR A 292 5.01 7.33 24.50
C THR A 292 4.28 8.57 25.01
N LEU A 293 2.96 8.50 25.15
CA LEU A 293 2.18 9.53 25.82
C LEU A 293 2.49 9.48 27.33
N ASP A 294 3.14 10.51 27.84
CA ASP A 294 3.54 10.56 29.25
C ASP A 294 2.49 11.25 30.10
N LYS A 295 1.97 12.39 29.66
CA LYS A 295 0.89 13.11 30.35
C LYS A 295 0.17 14.10 29.45
N LEU A 296 -1.06 14.41 29.82
CA LEU A 296 -1.89 15.44 29.23
C LEU A 296 -2.46 16.30 30.36
N SER A 297 -2.19 17.60 30.36
CA SER A 297 -2.72 18.55 31.34
C SER A 297 -3.82 19.39 30.72
N ILE A 298 -4.87 19.63 31.50
CA ILE A 298 -6.05 20.42 31.10
C ILE A 298 -6.44 21.39 32.21
N ASN A 299 -6.95 22.55 31.82
CA ASN A 299 -7.63 23.47 32.71
C ASN A 299 -9.15 23.24 32.62
N LEU A 300 -9.83 23.08 33.75
CA LEU A 300 -11.25 22.73 33.84
C LEU A 300 -12.20 23.94 33.72
N LYS A 301 -11.65 25.14 33.52
CA LYS A 301 -12.43 26.37 33.27
C LYS A 301 -13.56 26.65 34.27
N GLY A 302 -13.37 26.33 35.55
CA GLY A 302 -14.39 26.49 36.57
C GLY A 302 -15.36 25.34 36.77
N SER A 303 -15.18 24.24 35.97
CA SER A 303 -16.04 23.04 36.07
C SER A 303 -15.72 22.16 37.28
N GLU A 304 -14.53 22.29 37.90
CA GLU A 304 -13.96 21.38 38.90
C GLU A 304 -14.84 21.11 40.11
N GLY A 305 -15.59 22.12 40.60
CA GLY A 305 -16.51 22.02 41.71
C GLY A 305 -17.69 21.09 41.49
N HIS A 306 -18.07 20.86 40.23
CA HIS A 306 -19.26 20.16 39.80
C HIS A 306 -18.96 18.79 39.13
N LEU A 307 -17.69 18.38 39.10
CA LEU A 307 -17.26 17.12 38.49
C LEU A 307 -16.97 16.08 39.58
N ALA A 308 -17.44 14.86 39.33
CA ALA A 308 -17.08 13.67 40.10
C ALA A 308 -15.78 13.05 39.56
N ARG A 309 -15.64 13.07 38.21
CA ARG A 309 -14.48 12.47 37.52
C ARG A 309 -14.21 13.18 36.18
N VAL A 310 -12.94 13.17 35.81
CA VAL A 310 -12.43 13.51 34.48
C VAL A 310 -11.65 12.32 33.94
N ALA A 311 -11.91 11.93 32.72
CA ALA A 311 -11.25 10.78 32.10
C ALA A 311 -10.72 11.09 30.69
N LEU A 312 -9.61 10.46 30.34
CA LEU A 312 -9.03 10.46 29.00
C LEU A 312 -9.30 9.12 28.32
N TYR A 313 -9.91 9.15 27.17
CA TYR A 313 -10.17 7.98 26.36
C TYR A 313 -9.43 8.07 25.02
N ALA A 314 -9.04 6.93 24.44
CA ALA A 314 -8.50 6.86 23.09
C ALA A 314 -9.50 6.18 22.14
N THR A 315 -9.55 6.64 20.89
CA THR A 315 -10.42 6.06 19.86
C THR A 315 -9.64 5.63 18.60
N ALA A 316 -8.33 5.43 18.76
CA ALA A 316 -7.41 5.12 17.68
C ALA A 316 -7.55 6.12 16.51
N ASP A 317 -7.79 5.67 15.29
CA ASP A 317 -7.92 6.48 14.08
C ASP A 317 -9.35 7.04 13.84
N LYS A 318 -10.28 6.83 14.77
CA LYS A 318 -11.69 7.26 14.62
C LYS A 318 -11.94 8.58 15.33
N ARG A 319 -12.34 9.58 14.59
CA ARG A 319 -12.75 10.90 15.11
C ARG A 319 -14.15 10.89 15.76
N GLU A 320 -14.60 9.75 16.22
CA GLU A 320 -15.86 9.60 16.92
C GLU A 320 -15.60 9.13 18.35
N PHE A 321 -16.20 9.79 19.33
CA PHE A 321 -16.00 9.44 20.73
C PHE A 321 -16.53 8.04 21.04
N SER A 322 -15.67 7.29 21.76
CA SER A 322 -16.03 6.00 22.35
C SER A 322 -15.34 5.86 23.70
N ALA A 323 -16.07 5.45 24.71
CA ALA A 323 -15.55 5.24 26.05
C ALA A 323 -15.04 3.80 26.29
N ASN A 324 -14.53 3.13 25.27
CA ASN A 324 -14.09 1.74 25.34
C ASN A 324 -12.63 1.58 25.78
N ASP A 325 -11.79 2.58 25.53
CA ASP A 325 -10.35 2.53 25.83
C ASP A 325 -10.00 3.68 26.80
N LEU A 326 -10.08 3.40 28.10
CA LEU A 326 -9.73 4.33 29.16
C LEU A 326 -8.21 4.41 29.30
N VAL A 327 -7.66 5.59 29.05
CA VAL A 327 -6.20 5.86 29.12
C VAL A 327 -5.79 6.36 30.49
N ALA A 328 -6.52 7.32 31.04
CA ALA A 328 -6.25 7.93 32.35
C ALA A 328 -7.52 8.51 32.98
N GLU A 329 -7.51 8.70 34.28
CA GLU A 329 -8.61 9.36 34.98
C GLU A 329 -8.16 10.10 36.25
N ALA A 330 -8.94 11.07 36.64
CA ALA A 330 -8.82 11.78 37.91
C ALA A 330 -10.19 11.94 38.56
N SER A 331 -10.31 11.68 39.85
CA SER A 331 -11.55 11.79 40.63
C SER A 331 -11.51 12.95 41.59
N ALA A 332 -12.67 13.43 41.98
CA ALA A 332 -12.79 14.51 42.96
C ALA A 332 -12.12 14.17 44.31
N PRO A 333 -11.53 15.18 45.00
CA PRO A 333 -11.55 16.61 44.70
C PRO A 333 -10.58 16.97 43.56
N LEU A 334 -11.05 17.79 42.62
CA LEU A 334 -10.28 18.22 41.44
C LEU A 334 -9.81 19.67 41.63
N GLY A 335 -8.58 19.96 41.17
CA GLY A 335 -8.09 21.34 41.05
C GLY A 335 -8.54 21.97 39.72
N SER A 336 -8.36 23.29 39.58
CA SER A 336 -8.69 24.00 38.32
C SER A 336 -7.86 23.53 37.12
N THR A 337 -6.68 22.98 37.38
CA THR A 337 -5.84 22.29 36.39
C THR A 337 -5.54 20.89 36.90
N ILE A 338 -5.69 19.91 36.04
CA ILE A 338 -5.36 18.51 36.33
C ILE A 338 -4.39 17.96 35.31
N THR A 339 -3.61 16.99 35.73
CA THR A 339 -2.73 16.22 34.84
C THR A 339 -3.19 14.78 34.80
N LEU A 340 -3.45 14.29 33.60
CA LEU A 340 -3.83 12.93 33.35
C LEU A 340 -2.58 12.17 32.85
N THR A 341 -2.18 11.18 33.62
CA THR A 341 -1.06 10.29 33.30
C THR A 341 -1.65 8.94 32.89
N PRO A 342 -1.28 8.37 31.75
CA PRO A 342 -1.78 7.07 31.34
C PRO A 342 -1.57 6.00 32.45
N ASN A 343 -2.59 5.17 32.66
CA ASN A 343 -2.55 4.09 33.64
C ASN A 343 -1.48 3.05 33.32
N GLU A 344 -1.18 2.90 32.03
CA GLU A 344 -0.15 2.02 31.49
C GLU A 344 0.65 2.78 30.42
N SER A 345 1.86 2.29 30.10
CA SER A 345 2.66 2.86 29.02
C SER A 345 1.89 2.85 27.70
N ARG A 346 1.64 4.04 27.14
CA ARG A 346 0.84 4.21 25.93
C ARG A 346 1.69 4.70 24.78
N GLN A 347 2.09 3.80 23.91
CA GLN A 347 2.75 4.19 22.67
C GLN A 347 1.75 4.85 21.71
N LEU A 348 2.20 5.93 21.05
CA LEU A 348 1.45 6.58 19.99
C LEU A 348 1.54 5.72 18.72
N ALA A 349 0.42 5.60 18.01
CA ALA A 349 0.41 4.96 16.70
C ALA A 349 0.93 5.93 15.63
N GLU A 350 1.54 5.40 14.57
CA GLU A 350 1.86 6.18 13.38
C GLU A 350 0.59 6.66 12.66
N GLY A 351 0.65 7.87 12.12
CA GLY A 351 -0.48 8.52 11.47
C GLY A 351 -1.34 9.31 12.44
N THR A 352 -2.66 9.31 12.24
CA THR A 352 -3.59 10.09 13.05
C THR A 352 -4.19 9.24 14.16
N SER A 353 -4.22 9.76 15.38
CA SER A 353 -4.91 9.18 16.51
C SER A 353 -5.71 10.23 17.28
N TYR A 354 -6.80 9.80 17.92
CA TYR A 354 -7.71 10.67 18.62
C TYR A 354 -7.82 10.29 20.09
N TYR A 355 -7.85 11.32 20.95
CA TYR A 355 -8.07 11.24 22.39
C TYR A 355 -9.18 12.17 22.78
N TYR A 356 -9.94 11.80 23.81
CA TYR A 356 -11.07 12.59 24.29
C TYR A 356 -11.05 12.77 25.79
N ILE A 357 -11.25 14.01 26.23
CA ILE A 357 -11.55 14.34 27.62
C ILE A 357 -13.05 14.20 27.80
N ALA A 358 -13.44 13.34 28.72
CA ALA A 358 -14.82 13.15 29.12
C ALA A 358 -15.02 13.45 30.60
N TYR A 359 -16.18 14.05 30.91
CA TYR A 359 -16.60 14.45 32.24
C TYR A 359 -17.71 13.53 32.76
N ASP A 360 -17.62 13.22 34.07
CA ASP A 360 -18.73 12.70 34.86
C ASP A 360 -19.16 13.81 35.83
N PRO A 361 -20.28 14.53 35.58
CA PRO A 361 -20.82 15.46 36.53
C PRO A 361 -21.18 14.80 37.86
N LYS A 362 -21.15 15.58 38.96
CA LYS A 362 -21.72 15.16 40.25
C LYS A 362 -23.23 15.00 40.13
N SER A 363 -23.79 14.06 40.86
CA SER A 363 -25.25 13.84 40.88
C SER A 363 -26.04 15.01 41.43
N ASP A 364 -25.43 15.86 42.26
CA ASP A 364 -25.96 17.06 42.86
C ASP A 364 -25.55 18.37 42.17
N ALA A 365 -24.97 18.26 40.97
CA ALA A 365 -24.57 19.45 40.20
C ALA A 365 -25.83 20.26 39.80
N PRO A 366 -25.86 21.59 40.05
CA PRO A 366 -27.03 22.42 39.72
C PRO A 366 -27.29 22.45 38.20
N ALA A 367 -28.55 22.61 37.81
CA ALA A 367 -28.90 22.83 36.42
C ALA A 367 -28.38 24.19 35.92
N GLY A 368 -28.01 24.27 34.63
CA GLY A 368 -27.55 25.49 33.97
C GLY A 368 -26.04 25.73 34.09
N ILE A 369 -25.28 24.79 34.64
CA ILE A 369 -23.81 24.86 34.62
C ILE A 369 -23.30 24.61 33.20
N THR A 370 -22.30 25.44 32.80
CA THR A 370 -21.53 25.23 31.59
C THR A 370 -20.27 24.43 31.95
N TYR A 371 -20.06 23.29 31.29
CA TYR A 371 -18.85 22.51 31.40
C TYR A 371 -17.92 22.88 30.23
N ASP A 372 -16.71 23.29 30.56
CA ASP A 372 -15.70 23.69 29.58
C ASP A 372 -14.31 23.17 29.99
N ALA A 373 -13.40 23.10 29.04
CA ALA A 373 -12.00 22.77 29.29
C ALA A 373 -11.08 23.36 28.22
N SER A 374 -9.80 23.43 28.55
CA SER A 374 -8.75 23.69 27.55
C SER A 374 -7.51 22.86 27.86
N PHE A 375 -6.84 22.42 26.83
CA PHE A 375 -5.52 21.79 26.96
C PHE A 375 -4.49 22.82 27.41
N THR A 376 -3.57 22.42 28.29
CA THR A 376 -2.50 23.30 28.78
C THR A 376 -1.12 22.72 28.50
N GLU A 377 -0.98 21.40 28.45
CA GLU A 377 0.31 20.76 28.20
C GLU A 377 0.11 19.34 27.69
N LEU A 378 0.93 18.93 26.71
CA LEU A 378 1.09 17.56 26.25
C LEU A 378 2.57 17.20 26.40
N ILE A 379 2.87 16.09 27.07
CA ILE A 379 4.21 15.51 27.09
C ILE A 379 4.18 14.12 26.48
N ALA A 380 5.07 13.90 25.52
CA ALA A 380 5.31 12.59 24.92
C ALA A 380 6.81 12.31 24.82
N SER A 381 7.24 11.15 25.30
CA SER A 381 8.65 10.73 25.38
C SER A 381 9.56 11.80 25.99
N GLY A 382 9.10 12.46 27.07
CA GLY A 382 9.81 13.50 27.79
C GLY A 382 9.84 14.88 27.14
N ALA A 383 9.33 15.03 25.92
CA ALA A 383 9.26 16.30 25.21
C ALA A 383 7.88 16.97 25.40
N THR A 384 7.87 18.30 25.58
CA THR A 384 6.64 19.11 25.66
C THR A 384 6.22 19.59 24.29
N TYR A 385 4.92 19.46 24.00
CA TYR A 385 4.32 19.87 22.74
C TYR A 385 3.20 20.89 22.99
N THR A 386 3.06 21.83 22.06
CA THR A 386 1.95 22.79 22.03
C THR A 386 0.73 22.17 21.34
N ILE A 387 -0.47 22.39 21.91
CA ILE A 387 -1.77 21.96 21.36
C ILE A 387 -2.51 23.18 20.79
#